data_676f392dba294ef6418ec04c95e3c81d
#
_entry.id   676f392dba294ef6418ec04c95e3c81d
#
_cell.length_a   1.000
_cell.length_b   1.000
_cell.length_c   1.000
_cell.angle_alpha   90.00
_cell.angle_beta   90.00
_cell.angle_gamma   90.00
#
_symmetry.space_group_name_H-M   'P 1'
#
loop_
_entity.id
_entity.type
_entity.pdbx_description
1 polymer ?
#
loop_
_entity_poly.entity_id
_entity_poly.type
_entity_poly.pdbx_seq_one_letter_code
_entity_poly.pdbx_strand_id
1 'polypeptide(L)'
;MSITAISAALGLGRLIALPLAGPLSDKLGRKISTMIGGFSYAIYLIGLAMAFNAGTNGGYQIAYVCAIMGGIANSFLDTGIYPAVAEIIYQAPGVATMGIKFFIAISQMMLPFFLGMTVGTTAGGAVTYNKLFWICGLAYVALAVLIFIVPLPDTDLAAGEKKEGLLESLKKTHFSIESIAMIAIGFTCTGTFQLWLNCAQNFAKDVVGWEDPSVMQRYYAMATLIVLVATSFLTKFIKDVRFILVYPAICCATMVLVMMAPSQSMMIVGSIVVGGFGAGGLLQIATSVCNMVFPKIKGTVTALVMIASSLCNYTLLTVASKMTPSGVMTMNIVLTAVGVLLGLFVNLRYAKLMENVEE
;
A
#
# COMPACT_ATOMS: atom_id res chain seq x y z
N MET A 1 -17.21 -16.42 0.90
CA MET A 1 -16.28 -15.27 0.98
C MET A 1 -15.21 -15.46 -0.08
N SER A 2 -14.79 -14.40 -0.77
CA SER A 2 -13.74 -14.46 -1.79
C SER A 2 -12.37 -14.13 -1.17
N ILE A 3 -11.28 -14.51 -1.86
CA ILE A 3 -9.89 -14.14 -1.47
C ILE A 3 -9.77 -12.61 -1.37
N THR A 4 -10.45 -11.88 -2.24
CA THR A 4 -10.49 -10.39 -2.23
C THR A 4 -11.05 -9.83 -0.91
N ALA A 5 -12.03 -10.53 -0.28
CA ALA A 5 -12.54 -10.11 1.03
C ALA A 5 -11.51 -10.31 2.17
N ILE A 6 -10.66 -11.32 2.07
CA ILE A 6 -9.54 -11.50 3.00
C ILE A 6 -8.52 -10.37 2.82
N SER A 7 -8.23 -9.99 1.58
CA SER A 7 -7.36 -8.85 1.30
C SER A 7 -7.95 -7.52 1.82
N ALA A 8 -9.28 -7.36 1.76
CA ALA A 8 -9.96 -6.20 2.32
C ALA A 8 -9.84 -6.12 3.86
N ALA A 9 -9.81 -7.27 4.54
CA ALA A 9 -9.65 -7.34 5.99
C ALA A 9 -8.30 -6.76 6.47
N LEU A 10 -7.25 -6.83 5.65
CA LEU A 10 -5.99 -6.12 5.90
C LEU A 10 -6.21 -4.60 5.99
N GLY A 11 -7.02 -4.05 5.07
CA GLY A 11 -7.38 -2.62 5.10
C GLY A 11 -8.13 -2.24 6.38
N LEU A 12 -9.05 -3.10 6.84
CA LEU A 12 -9.80 -2.89 8.08
C LEU A 12 -8.87 -2.90 9.30
N GLY A 13 -7.99 -3.89 9.42
CA GLY A 13 -7.00 -3.97 10.50
C GLY A 13 -6.11 -2.75 10.56
N ARG A 14 -5.68 -2.27 9.38
CA ARG A 14 -4.87 -1.06 9.26
C ARG A 14 -5.64 0.20 9.67
N LEU A 15 -6.90 0.30 9.27
CA LEU A 15 -7.76 1.42 9.62
C LEU A 15 -7.96 1.54 11.14
N ILE A 16 -8.15 0.41 11.82
CA ILE A 16 -8.32 0.36 13.27
C ILE A 16 -7.02 0.70 14.01
N ALA A 17 -5.89 0.21 13.53
CA ALA A 17 -4.62 0.31 14.25
C ALA A 17 -3.86 1.63 14.00
N LEU A 18 -3.98 2.26 12.82
CA LEU A 18 -3.24 3.48 12.47
C LEU A 18 -3.39 4.62 13.48
N PRO A 19 -4.60 4.94 13.99
CA PRO A 19 -4.77 6.00 14.98
C PRO A 19 -4.05 5.73 16.31
N LEU A 20 -3.79 4.46 16.61
CA LEU A 20 -3.14 4.02 17.85
C LEU A 20 -1.63 3.79 17.64
N ALA A 21 -1.25 3.21 16.51
CA ALA A 21 0.14 2.82 16.25
C ALA A 21 1.10 4.01 16.20
N GLY A 22 0.69 5.16 15.64
CA GLY A 22 1.49 6.37 15.61
C GLY A 22 1.83 6.89 17.01
N PRO A 23 0.83 7.25 17.85
CA PRO A 23 1.07 7.69 19.22
C PRO A 23 1.81 6.66 20.09
N LEU A 24 1.54 5.36 19.90
CA LEU A 24 2.29 4.32 20.62
C LEU A 24 3.74 4.28 20.20
N SER A 25 4.03 4.35 18.90
CA SER A 25 5.40 4.38 18.39
C SER A 25 6.17 5.61 18.90
N ASP A 26 5.50 6.75 19.02
CA ASP A 26 6.11 7.96 19.54
C ASP A 26 6.36 7.88 21.06
N LYS A 27 5.53 7.15 21.84
CA LYS A 27 5.69 6.98 23.28
C LYS A 27 6.61 5.84 23.68
N LEU A 28 6.49 4.68 23.04
CA LEU A 28 7.21 3.45 23.39
C LEU A 28 8.52 3.30 22.63
N GLY A 29 8.75 4.17 21.64
CA GLY A 29 9.91 4.11 20.76
C GLY A 29 9.72 3.21 19.53
N ARG A 30 10.54 3.46 18.51
CA ARG A 30 10.48 2.78 17.20
C ARG A 30 10.72 1.28 17.31
N LYS A 31 11.60 0.89 18.23
CA LYS A 31 11.95 -0.51 18.47
C LYS A 31 10.74 -1.34 18.90
N ILE A 32 10.00 -0.88 19.90
CA ILE A 32 8.83 -1.60 20.43
C ILE A 32 7.72 -1.66 19.37
N SER A 33 7.47 -0.56 18.66
CA SER A 33 6.49 -0.53 17.56
C SER A 33 6.83 -1.57 16.49
N THR A 34 8.08 -1.60 16.04
CA THR A 34 8.54 -2.56 15.01
C THR A 34 8.45 -4.01 15.50
N MET A 35 8.76 -4.27 16.77
CA MET A 35 8.60 -5.61 17.37
C MET A 35 7.13 -6.05 17.40
N ILE A 36 6.23 -5.19 17.87
CA ILE A 36 4.77 -5.48 17.87
C ILE A 36 4.32 -5.80 16.45
N GLY A 37 4.73 -4.99 15.48
CA GLY A 37 4.44 -5.23 14.07
C GLY A 37 4.97 -6.56 13.56
N GLY A 38 6.24 -6.88 13.86
CA GLY A 38 6.89 -8.14 13.47
C GLY A 38 6.18 -9.38 14.03
N PHE A 39 5.88 -9.40 15.32
CA PHE A 39 5.14 -10.52 15.94
C PHE A 39 3.71 -10.62 15.41
N SER A 40 3.02 -9.50 15.22
CA SER A 40 1.68 -9.50 14.63
C SER A 40 1.69 -10.02 13.19
N TYR A 41 2.74 -9.71 12.42
CA TYR A 41 2.89 -10.24 11.06
C TYR A 41 3.19 -11.74 11.05
N ALA A 42 3.98 -12.22 12.01
CA ALA A 42 4.20 -13.64 12.20
C ALA A 42 2.88 -14.39 12.51
N ILE A 43 2.07 -13.86 13.42
CA ILE A 43 0.74 -14.41 13.75
C ILE A 43 -0.14 -14.44 12.49
N TYR A 44 -0.14 -13.37 11.69
CA TYR A 44 -0.89 -13.33 10.44
C TYR A 44 -0.48 -14.45 9.49
N LEU A 45 0.82 -14.62 9.21
CA LEU A 45 1.30 -15.58 8.23
C LEU A 45 1.15 -17.02 8.72
N ILE A 46 1.48 -17.31 9.98
CA ILE A 46 1.29 -18.63 10.59
C ILE A 46 -0.20 -18.97 10.65
N GLY A 47 -1.04 -18.00 11.01
CA GLY A 47 -2.49 -18.17 11.01
C GLY A 47 -3.06 -18.48 9.62
N LEU A 48 -2.55 -17.87 8.55
CA LEU A 48 -2.91 -18.24 7.19
C LEU A 48 -2.48 -19.66 6.85
N ALA A 49 -1.29 -20.09 7.28
CA ALA A 49 -0.83 -21.46 7.11
C ALA A 49 -1.74 -22.47 7.83
N MET A 50 -2.21 -22.14 9.02
CA MET A 50 -3.15 -22.95 9.78
C MET A 50 -4.56 -22.97 9.16
N ALA A 51 -5.01 -21.82 8.61
CA ALA A 51 -6.29 -21.71 7.93
C ALA A 51 -6.41 -22.68 6.74
N PHE A 52 -5.31 -22.93 6.07
CA PHE A 52 -5.24 -23.88 4.95
C PHE A 52 -5.59 -25.33 5.38
N ASN A 53 -5.24 -25.69 6.60
CA ASN A 53 -5.49 -27.03 7.15
C ASN A 53 -6.90 -27.20 7.75
N ALA A 54 -7.62 -26.09 8.00
CA ALA A 54 -8.93 -26.11 8.68
C ALA A 54 -10.14 -26.36 7.75
N GLY A 55 -9.89 -26.62 6.44
CA GLY A 55 -10.96 -26.83 5.46
C GLY A 55 -11.65 -25.54 5.01
N THR A 56 -12.59 -25.67 4.06
CA THR A 56 -13.13 -24.49 3.33
C THR A 56 -13.90 -23.49 4.19
N ASN A 57 -14.71 -23.93 5.14
CA ASN A 57 -15.53 -23.01 5.93
C ASN A 57 -14.79 -22.40 7.13
N GLY A 58 -14.10 -23.23 7.93
CA GLY A 58 -13.33 -22.77 9.08
C GLY A 58 -12.07 -22.00 8.67
N GLY A 59 -11.38 -22.46 7.62
CA GLY A 59 -10.20 -21.81 7.07
C GLY A 59 -10.45 -20.37 6.63
N TYR A 60 -11.60 -20.07 6.03
CA TYR A 60 -11.96 -18.73 5.61
C TYR A 60 -12.11 -17.75 6.77
N GLN A 61 -12.76 -18.17 7.85
CA GLN A 61 -12.94 -17.33 9.04
C GLN A 61 -11.59 -17.03 9.70
N ILE A 62 -10.75 -18.06 9.85
CA ILE A 62 -9.40 -17.91 10.40
C ILE A 62 -8.58 -16.96 9.52
N ALA A 63 -8.58 -17.16 8.20
CA ALA A 63 -7.85 -16.30 7.26
C ALA A 63 -8.30 -14.84 7.33
N TYR A 64 -9.61 -14.58 7.48
CA TYR A 64 -10.15 -13.24 7.61
C TYR A 64 -9.69 -12.53 8.89
N VAL A 65 -9.76 -13.22 10.04
CA VAL A 65 -9.28 -12.69 11.33
C VAL A 65 -7.76 -12.46 11.29
N CYS A 66 -7.01 -13.41 10.72
CA CYS A 66 -5.57 -13.28 10.55
C CYS A 66 -5.21 -12.10 9.64
N ALA A 67 -6.00 -11.84 8.59
CA ALA A 67 -5.79 -10.67 7.72
C ALA A 67 -6.00 -9.34 8.48
N ILE A 68 -6.93 -9.25 9.42
CA ILE A 68 -7.05 -8.08 10.30
C ILE A 68 -5.75 -7.91 11.12
N MET A 69 -5.20 -8.99 11.68
CA MET A 69 -3.92 -8.95 12.37
C MET A 69 -2.77 -8.50 11.45
N GLY A 70 -2.78 -8.92 10.18
CA GLY A 70 -1.86 -8.45 9.16
C GLY A 70 -1.95 -6.93 8.92
N GLY A 71 -3.17 -6.38 8.93
CA GLY A 71 -3.41 -4.94 8.84
C GLY A 71 -2.88 -4.17 10.06
N ILE A 72 -3.09 -4.69 11.26
CA ILE A 72 -2.54 -4.15 12.51
C ILE A 72 -1.00 -4.18 12.45
N ALA A 73 -0.43 -5.29 12.03
CA ALA A 73 1.01 -5.47 11.86
C ALA A 73 1.61 -4.40 10.93
N ASN A 74 1.00 -4.19 9.75
CA ASN A 74 1.43 -3.16 8.80
C ASN A 74 1.44 -1.77 9.44
N SER A 75 0.42 -1.42 10.24
CA SER A 75 0.35 -0.12 10.90
C SER A 75 1.52 0.11 11.86
N PHE A 76 1.84 -0.90 12.67
CA PHE A 76 2.96 -0.83 13.62
C PHE A 76 4.32 -0.87 12.92
N LEU A 77 4.48 -1.65 11.85
CA LEU A 77 5.69 -1.66 11.03
C LEU A 77 5.90 -0.32 10.33
N ASP A 78 4.88 0.25 9.72
CA ASP A 78 4.97 1.53 9.04
C ASP A 78 5.36 2.65 10.02
N THR A 79 4.72 2.72 11.19
CA THR A 79 5.02 3.74 12.21
C THR A 79 6.34 3.52 12.94
N GLY A 80 6.88 2.30 12.92
CA GLY A 80 8.19 1.97 13.48
C GLY A 80 9.33 2.15 12.47
N ILE A 81 9.25 1.48 11.31
CA ILE A 81 10.36 1.35 10.36
C ILE A 81 10.61 2.65 9.59
N TYR A 82 9.56 3.31 9.05
CA TYR A 82 9.74 4.51 8.24
C TYR A 82 10.44 5.65 9.00
N PRO A 83 10.01 6.01 10.21
CA PRO A 83 10.74 6.98 11.00
C PRO A 83 12.14 6.51 11.40
N ALA A 84 12.29 5.25 11.84
CA ALA A 84 13.59 4.72 12.25
C ALA A 84 14.63 4.81 11.12
N VAL A 85 14.28 4.43 9.89
CA VAL A 85 15.19 4.51 8.74
C VAL A 85 15.51 5.96 8.38
N ALA A 86 14.55 6.88 8.48
CA ALA A 86 14.77 8.31 8.25
C ALA A 86 15.66 8.93 9.34
N GLU A 87 15.57 8.46 10.56
CA GLU A 87 16.40 8.87 11.71
C GLU A 87 17.84 8.32 11.58
N ILE A 88 18.01 7.07 11.15
CA ILE A 88 19.33 6.45 10.89
C ILE A 88 20.07 7.15 9.75
N ILE A 89 19.36 7.44 8.64
CA ILE A 89 19.92 8.08 7.45
C ILE A 89 19.45 9.55 7.41
N TYR A 90 19.76 10.30 8.47
CA TYR A 90 19.32 11.68 8.65
C TYR A 90 19.81 12.64 7.56
N GLN A 91 20.89 12.31 6.85
CA GLN A 91 21.41 13.12 5.75
C GLN A 91 20.53 13.05 4.48
N ALA A 92 19.76 11.98 4.29
CA ALA A 92 18.91 11.77 3.14
C ALA A 92 17.64 10.97 3.50
N PRO A 93 16.75 11.50 4.36
CA PRO A 93 15.60 10.76 4.88
C PRO A 93 14.62 10.34 3.77
N GLY A 94 14.48 11.14 2.71
CA GLY A 94 13.67 10.79 1.54
C GLY A 94 14.21 9.58 0.78
N VAL A 95 15.53 9.51 0.58
CA VAL A 95 16.18 8.35 -0.06
C VAL A 95 16.03 7.11 0.80
N ALA A 96 16.16 7.25 2.12
CA ALA A 96 16.02 6.16 3.08
C ALA A 96 14.61 5.53 3.01
N THR A 97 13.58 6.34 3.02
CA THR A 97 12.18 5.87 2.91
C THR A 97 11.85 5.28 1.53
N MET A 98 12.42 5.82 0.45
CA MET A 98 12.34 5.22 -0.89
C MET A 98 13.04 3.85 -0.94
N GLY A 99 14.14 3.67 -0.22
CA GLY A 99 14.82 2.39 -0.08
C GLY A 99 13.91 1.28 0.44
N ILE A 100 13.03 1.56 1.40
CA ILE A 100 12.05 0.59 1.90
C ILE A 100 11.12 0.14 0.76
N LYS A 101 10.60 1.07 -0.03
CA LYS A 101 9.74 0.75 -1.17
C LYS A 101 10.46 -0.06 -2.25
N PHE A 102 11.74 0.25 -2.48
CA PHE A 102 12.59 -0.51 -3.39
C PHE A 102 12.71 -1.98 -2.97
N PHE A 103 12.99 -2.25 -1.69
CA PHE A 103 13.05 -3.62 -1.17
C PHE A 103 11.70 -4.33 -1.20
N ILE A 104 10.59 -3.63 -0.94
CA ILE A 104 9.24 -4.18 -1.10
C ILE A 104 9.00 -4.63 -2.54
N ALA A 105 9.35 -3.78 -3.52
CA ALA A 105 9.16 -4.11 -4.93
C ALA A 105 10.06 -5.28 -5.39
N ILE A 106 11.31 -5.36 -4.91
CA ILE A 106 12.18 -6.54 -5.14
C ILE A 106 11.52 -7.80 -4.56
N SER A 107 11.00 -7.74 -3.34
CA SER A 107 10.34 -8.88 -2.70
C SER A 107 9.12 -9.34 -3.50
N GLN A 108 8.33 -8.40 -4.02
CA GLN A 108 7.19 -8.70 -4.90
C GLN A 108 7.65 -9.37 -6.22
N MET A 109 8.75 -8.91 -6.80
CA MET A 109 9.31 -9.52 -8.00
C MET A 109 9.84 -10.94 -7.75
N MET A 110 10.40 -11.20 -6.56
CA MET A 110 10.91 -12.51 -6.17
C MET A 110 9.80 -13.48 -5.74
N LEU A 111 8.62 -12.98 -5.39
CA LEU A 111 7.53 -13.80 -4.87
C LEU A 111 7.15 -14.99 -5.74
N PRO A 112 6.98 -14.88 -7.08
CA PRO A 112 6.66 -16.03 -7.93
C PRO A 112 7.74 -17.12 -7.90
N PHE A 113 9.01 -16.71 -7.76
CA PHE A 113 10.12 -17.65 -7.64
C PHE A 113 10.06 -18.44 -6.33
N PHE A 114 9.84 -17.76 -5.19
CA PHE A 114 9.67 -18.41 -3.89
C PHE A 114 8.42 -19.30 -3.85
N LEU A 115 7.32 -18.87 -4.49
CA LEU A 115 6.12 -19.69 -4.64
C LEU A 115 6.43 -20.99 -5.40
N GLY A 116 7.17 -20.89 -6.51
CA GLY A 116 7.59 -22.06 -7.30
C GLY A 116 8.49 -23.04 -6.52
N MET A 117 9.38 -22.51 -5.68
CA MET A 117 10.26 -23.35 -4.82
C MET A 117 9.52 -24.02 -3.65
N THR A 118 8.44 -23.42 -3.18
CA THR A 118 7.71 -23.87 -1.98
C THR A 118 6.41 -24.59 -2.31
N VAL A 119 6.10 -24.76 -3.60
CA VAL A 119 4.92 -25.48 -4.05
C VAL A 119 4.91 -26.90 -3.48
N GLY A 120 3.77 -27.31 -2.99
CA GLY A 120 3.52 -28.65 -2.49
C GLY A 120 2.18 -29.17 -2.98
N THR A 121 1.92 -30.45 -2.78
CA THR A 121 0.63 -31.08 -3.04
C THR A 121 0.03 -31.60 -1.74
N THR A 122 -1.27 -31.41 -1.56
CA THR A 122 -2.02 -32.02 -0.47
C THR A 122 -2.25 -33.50 -0.77
N ALA A 123 -2.65 -34.28 0.24
CA ALA A 123 -3.03 -35.69 0.07
C ALA A 123 -4.14 -35.90 -0.98
N GLY A 124 -4.94 -34.88 -1.28
CA GLY A 124 -5.95 -34.88 -2.33
C GLY A 124 -5.48 -34.38 -3.69
N GLY A 125 -4.16 -34.15 -3.90
CA GLY A 125 -3.58 -33.69 -5.16
C GLY A 125 -3.71 -32.17 -5.43
N ALA A 126 -4.30 -31.38 -4.54
CA ALA A 126 -4.41 -29.94 -4.69
C ALA A 126 -3.08 -29.24 -4.42
N VAL A 127 -2.75 -28.25 -5.23
CA VAL A 127 -1.55 -27.43 -5.06
C VAL A 127 -1.67 -26.56 -3.80
N THR A 128 -0.60 -26.50 -3.01
CA THR A 128 -0.54 -25.68 -1.79
C THR A 128 0.77 -24.93 -1.67
N TYR A 129 0.70 -23.73 -1.13
CA TYR A 129 1.84 -22.85 -0.83
C TYR A 129 2.07 -22.70 0.68
N ASN A 130 1.50 -23.60 1.48
CA ASN A 130 1.50 -23.55 2.94
C ASN A 130 2.91 -23.44 3.53
N LYS A 131 3.91 -24.13 2.92
CA LYS A 131 5.32 -24.05 3.33
C LYS A 131 5.87 -22.63 3.31
N LEU A 132 5.49 -21.81 2.31
CA LEU A 132 5.95 -20.43 2.22
C LEU A 132 5.44 -19.59 3.39
N PHE A 133 4.17 -19.73 3.74
CA PHE A 133 3.59 -19.01 4.89
C PHE A 133 4.27 -19.37 6.20
N TRP A 134 4.60 -20.65 6.43
CA TRP A 134 5.36 -21.07 7.60
C TRP A 134 6.77 -20.49 7.62
N ILE A 135 7.50 -20.56 6.51
CA ILE A 135 8.86 -20.02 6.39
C ILE A 135 8.85 -18.50 6.65
N CYS A 136 7.97 -17.76 6.01
CA CYS A 136 7.86 -16.33 6.20
C CYS A 136 7.43 -15.96 7.62
N GLY A 137 6.47 -16.69 8.21
CA GLY A 137 6.02 -16.48 9.58
C GLY A 137 7.14 -16.66 10.60
N LEU A 138 7.91 -17.74 10.48
CA LEU A 138 9.07 -17.99 11.33
C LEU A 138 10.19 -16.97 11.12
N ALA A 139 10.40 -16.54 9.88
CA ALA A 139 11.36 -15.45 9.58
C ALA A 139 10.96 -14.14 10.27
N TYR A 140 9.67 -13.78 10.30
CA TYR A 140 9.20 -12.61 11.03
C TYR A 140 9.38 -12.72 12.55
N VAL A 141 9.21 -13.91 13.13
CA VAL A 141 9.56 -14.15 14.54
C VAL A 141 11.04 -13.90 14.77
N ALA A 142 11.90 -14.49 13.93
CA ALA A 142 13.35 -14.32 14.04
C ALA A 142 13.77 -12.85 13.89
N LEU A 143 13.18 -12.12 12.94
CA LEU A 143 13.43 -10.70 12.76
C LEU A 143 12.96 -9.87 13.96
N ALA A 144 11.80 -10.16 14.53
CA ALA A 144 11.30 -9.47 15.72
C ALA A 144 12.23 -9.69 16.93
N VAL A 145 12.76 -10.90 17.09
CA VAL A 145 13.77 -11.22 18.11
C VAL A 145 15.10 -10.50 17.82
N LEU A 146 15.52 -10.47 16.56
CA LEU A 146 16.74 -9.75 16.15
C LEU A 146 16.65 -8.24 16.47
N ILE A 147 15.49 -7.62 16.19
CA ILE A 147 15.23 -6.21 16.51
C ILE A 147 15.35 -5.95 18.03
N PHE A 148 14.97 -6.94 18.86
CA PHE A 148 15.16 -6.83 20.30
C PHE A 148 16.65 -6.72 20.70
N ILE A 149 17.53 -7.40 19.98
CA ILE A 149 18.97 -7.44 20.25
C ILE A 149 19.68 -6.22 19.65
N VAL A 150 19.28 -5.79 18.45
CA VAL A 150 19.92 -4.67 17.73
C VAL A 150 19.59 -3.33 18.41
N PRO A 151 20.58 -2.49 18.74
CA PRO A 151 20.33 -1.14 19.19
C PRO A 151 19.79 -0.31 18.01
N LEU A 152 18.48 -0.06 18.00
CA LEU A 152 17.91 0.99 17.17
C LEU A 152 18.11 2.33 17.86
N PRO A 153 18.28 3.43 17.11
CA PRO A 153 18.36 4.74 17.74
C PRO A 153 17.10 4.93 18.60
N ASP A 154 17.31 5.05 19.90
CA ASP A 154 16.26 5.58 20.75
C ASP A 154 15.97 6.98 20.19
N THR A 155 14.74 7.22 19.82
CA THR A 155 14.32 8.60 19.68
C THR A 155 14.62 9.23 21.03
N ASP A 156 15.69 10.02 21.09
CA ASP A 156 15.80 11.03 22.11
C ASP A 156 14.52 11.84 21.97
N LEU A 157 13.54 11.45 22.77
CA LEU A 157 12.40 12.28 23.06
C LEU A 157 13.05 13.54 23.59
N ALA A 158 13.24 14.52 22.68
CA ALA A 158 13.71 15.84 23.05
C ALA A 158 12.79 16.24 24.18
N ALA A 159 13.36 16.15 25.38
CA ALA A 159 12.62 16.26 26.62
C ALA A 159 11.90 17.60 26.60
N GLY A 160 10.60 17.60 26.37
CA GLY A 160 9.77 18.77 26.51
C GLY A 160 8.72 19.05 25.41
N GLU A 161 8.85 18.57 24.19
CA GLU A 161 7.80 18.78 23.21
C GLU A 161 6.75 17.67 23.33
N LYS A 162 5.65 17.97 23.99
CA LYS A 162 4.41 17.18 23.91
C LYS A 162 3.94 17.23 22.46
N LYS A 163 4.27 16.20 21.66
CA LYS A 163 3.67 16.05 20.33
C LYS A 163 2.15 15.94 20.54
N GLU A 164 1.43 16.92 20.02
CA GLU A 164 -0.03 16.96 20.07
C GLU A 164 -0.57 15.67 19.41
N GLY A 165 -1.60 15.11 20.01
CA GLY A 165 -2.27 13.93 19.44
C GLY A 165 -2.89 14.26 18.08
N LEU A 166 -3.03 13.25 17.20
CA LEU A 166 -3.64 13.39 15.88
C LEU A 166 -4.96 14.21 15.92
N LEU A 167 -5.82 13.93 16.89
CA LEU A 167 -7.13 14.61 17.06
C LEU A 167 -7.00 16.07 17.47
N GLU A 168 -6.00 16.44 18.26
CA GLU A 168 -5.76 17.83 18.65
C GLU A 168 -5.20 18.65 17.49
N SER A 169 -4.26 18.09 16.75
CA SER A 169 -3.72 18.71 15.54
C SER A 169 -4.79 18.93 14.48
N LEU A 170 -5.71 17.96 14.30
CA LEU A 170 -6.84 18.06 13.36
C LEU A 170 -7.82 19.17 13.73
N LYS A 171 -8.09 19.36 15.02
CA LYS A 171 -9.03 20.42 15.50
C LYS A 171 -8.48 21.83 15.27
N LYS A 172 -7.17 21.99 15.27
CA LYS A 172 -6.49 23.29 15.10
C LYS A 172 -6.24 23.66 13.64
N THR A 173 -6.33 22.69 12.72
CA THR A 173 -5.97 22.90 11.30
C THR A 173 -7.21 23.19 10.48
N HIS A 174 -7.17 24.28 9.72
CA HIS A 174 -8.22 24.61 8.75
C HIS A 174 -7.94 23.88 7.44
N PHE A 175 -8.77 22.90 7.07
CA PHE A 175 -8.67 22.20 5.81
C PHE A 175 -9.47 22.92 4.71
N SER A 176 -8.78 23.42 3.71
CA SER A 176 -9.42 23.96 2.50
C SER A 176 -9.98 22.81 1.63
N ILE A 177 -10.83 23.16 0.65
CA ILE A 177 -11.37 22.18 -0.30
C ILE A 177 -10.24 21.51 -1.09
N GLU A 178 -9.21 22.26 -1.43
CA GLU A 178 -8.00 21.80 -2.11
C GLU A 178 -7.25 20.75 -1.24
N SER A 179 -7.18 20.98 0.06
CA SER A 179 -6.55 20.06 1.02
C SER A 179 -7.32 18.75 1.14
N ILE A 180 -8.65 18.82 1.17
CA ILE A 180 -9.52 17.64 1.19
C ILE A 180 -9.35 16.85 -0.12
N ALA A 181 -9.28 17.54 -1.27
CA ALA A 181 -9.04 16.90 -2.55
C ALA A 181 -7.68 16.16 -2.58
N MET A 182 -6.63 16.76 -2.00
CA MET A 182 -5.31 16.12 -1.86
C MET A 182 -5.38 14.83 -1.03
N ILE A 183 -6.09 14.84 0.10
CA ILE A 183 -6.26 13.64 0.93
C ILE A 183 -7.07 12.58 0.18
N ALA A 184 -8.12 12.98 -0.55
CA ALA A 184 -8.95 12.09 -1.37
C ALA A 184 -8.15 11.45 -2.52
N ILE A 185 -7.09 12.09 -3.01
CA ILE A 185 -6.16 11.49 -3.97
C ILE A 185 -5.49 10.24 -3.37
N GLY A 186 -5.18 10.23 -2.07
CA GLY A 186 -4.66 9.03 -1.40
C GLY A 186 -5.61 7.82 -1.51
N PHE A 187 -6.92 8.06 -1.48
CA PHE A 187 -7.94 7.03 -1.71
C PHE A 187 -7.93 6.54 -3.17
N THR A 188 -8.00 7.45 -4.14
CA THR A 188 -8.07 7.08 -5.56
C THR A 188 -6.78 6.45 -6.08
N CYS A 189 -5.62 6.96 -5.68
CA CYS A 189 -4.34 6.36 -6.02
C CYS A 189 -4.23 4.93 -5.54
N THR A 190 -4.58 4.70 -4.27
CA THR A 190 -4.54 3.35 -3.69
C THR A 190 -5.50 2.41 -4.42
N GLY A 191 -6.71 2.87 -4.70
CA GLY A 191 -7.71 2.06 -5.41
C GLY A 191 -7.24 1.64 -6.79
N THR A 192 -6.62 2.55 -7.55
CA THR A 192 -6.13 2.27 -8.90
C THR A 192 -5.20 1.06 -8.94
N PHE A 193 -4.17 1.02 -8.10
CA PHE A 193 -3.23 -0.08 -8.14
C PHE A 193 -3.68 -1.32 -7.34
N GLN A 194 -4.44 -1.14 -6.26
CA GLN A 194 -4.90 -2.27 -5.45
C GLN A 194 -6.00 -3.09 -6.13
N LEU A 195 -6.94 -2.45 -6.82
CA LEU A 195 -7.94 -3.18 -7.60
C LEU A 195 -7.28 -3.95 -8.75
N TRP A 196 -6.28 -3.34 -9.42
CA TRP A 196 -5.52 -4.05 -10.43
C TRP A 196 -4.77 -5.24 -9.84
N LEU A 197 -3.98 -5.02 -8.80
CA LEU A 197 -3.15 -6.04 -8.16
C LEU A 197 -3.96 -7.25 -7.69
N ASN A 198 -5.14 -7.02 -7.10
CA ASN A 198 -5.96 -8.07 -6.50
C ASN A 198 -6.97 -8.70 -7.46
N CYS A 199 -7.38 -8.02 -8.53
CA CYS A 199 -8.53 -8.44 -9.34
C CYS A 199 -8.21 -8.63 -10.83
N ALA A 200 -7.13 -8.04 -11.37
CA ALA A 200 -6.85 -8.12 -12.80
C ALA A 200 -6.57 -9.55 -13.30
N GLN A 201 -5.99 -10.40 -12.46
CA GLN A 201 -5.78 -11.81 -12.83
C GLN A 201 -7.10 -12.57 -13.00
N ASN A 202 -8.14 -12.24 -12.21
CA ASN A 202 -9.47 -12.83 -12.40
C ASN A 202 -10.08 -12.37 -13.73
N PHE A 203 -9.91 -11.09 -14.08
CA PHE A 203 -10.33 -10.59 -15.39
C PHE A 203 -9.58 -11.30 -16.54
N ALA A 204 -8.27 -11.51 -16.39
CA ALA A 204 -7.47 -12.24 -17.37
C ALA A 204 -7.94 -13.69 -17.55
N LYS A 205 -8.33 -14.37 -16.48
CA LYS A 205 -8.86 -15.74 -16.52
C LYS A 205 -10.26 -15.80 -17.13
N ASP A 206 -11.18 -14.99 -16.60
CA ASP A 206 -12.60 -15.16 -16.87
C ASP A 206 -13.04 -14.47 -18.17
N VAL A 207 -12.35 -13.38 -18.58
CA VAL A 207 -12.72 -12.59 -19.76
C VAL A 207 -11.76 -12.85 -20.94
N VAL A 208 -10.44 -12.93 -20.67
CA VAL A 208 -9.45 -13.16 -21.73
C VAL A 208 -9.21 -14.65 -21.99
N GLY A 209 -9.61 -15.54 -21.05
CA GLY A 209 -9.37 -16.97 -21.17
C GLY A 209 -7.90 -17.37 -20.97
N TRP A 210 -7.14 -16.60 -20.19
CA TRP A 210 -5.74 -16.86 -19.95
C TRP A 210 -5.57 -17.82 -18.76
N GLU A 211 -5.11 -19.05 -19.01
CA GLU A 211 -5.02 -20.12 -18.00
C GLU A 211 -4.12 -19.75 -16.80
N ASP A 212 -2.94 -19.22 -17.05
CA ASP A 212 -2.00 -18.79 -16.00
C ASP A 212 -1.55 -17.32 -16.18
N PRO A 213 -2.32 -16.36 -15.64
CA PRO A 213 -1.95 -14.94 -15.70
C PRO A 213 -0.93 -14.53 -14.62
N SER A 214 -0.31 -15.45 -13.89
CA SER A 214 0.63 -15.15 -12.79
C SER A 214 1.83 -14.30 -13.25
N VAL A 215 2.20 -14.43 -14.52
CA VAL A 215 3.28 -13.65 -15.15
C VAL A 215 3.00 -12.12 -15.09
N MET A 216 1.75 -11.70 -15.03
CA MET A 216 1.34 -10.30 -14.87
C MET A 216 1.97 -9.67 -13.64
N GLN A 217 2.08 -10.44 -12.53
CA GLN A 217 2.67 -9.97 -11.28
C GLN A 217 4.14 -9.59 -11.44
N ARG A 218 4.89 -10.33 -12.26
CA ARG A 218 6.30 -10.03 -12.53
C ARG A 218 6.45 -8.72 -13.28
N TYR A 219 5.68 -8.53 -14.35
CA TYR A 219 5.70 -7.29 -15.13
C TYR A 219 5.27 -6.08 -14.30
N TYR A 220 4.24 -6.25 -13.46
CA TYR A 220 3.79 -5.23 -12.52
C TYR A 220 4.92 -4.81 -11.56
N ALA A 221 5.57 -5.77 -10.90
CA ALA A 221 6.63 -5.50 -9.93
C ALA A 221 7.89 -4.90 -10.58
N MET A 222 8.29 -5.40 -11.76
CA MET A 222 9.41 -4.82 -12.52
C MET A 222 9.13 -3.36 -12.92
N ALA A 223 7.94 -3.09 -13.44
CA ALA A 223 7.54 -1.75 -13.83
C ALA A 223 7.48 -0.82 -12.62
N THR A 224 6.97 -1.29 -11.48
CA THR A 224 6.97 -0.53 -10.23
C THR A 224 8.38 -0.08 -9.85
N LEU A 225 9.38 -0.98 -9.90
CA LEU A 225 10.77 -0.66 -9.61
C LEU A 225 11.34 0.39 -10.58
N ILE A 226 11.18 0.15 -11.88
CA ILE A 226 11.74 1.01 -12.93
C ILE A 226 11.15 2.42 -12.82
N VAL A 227 9.82 2.52 -12.72
CA VAL A 227 9.15 3.83 -12.66
C VAL A 227 9.40 4.53 -11.32
N LEU A 228 9.53 3.81 -10.21
CA LEU A 228 9.92 4.40 -8.92
C LEU A 228 11.28 5.11 -9.02
N VAL A 229 12.29 4.44 -9.60
CA VAL A 229 13.62 5.01 -9.82
C VAL A 229 13.54 6.19 -10.80
N ALA A 230 12.89 6.00 -11.95
CA ALA A 230 12.74 7.05 -12.96
C ALA A 230 12.03 8.29 -12.38
N THR A 231 10.95 8.08 -11.61
CA THR A 231 10.22 9.17 -10.95
C THR A 231 11.10 9.94 -9.98
N SER A 232 11.94 9.25 -9.20
CA SER A 232 12.88 9.89 -8.26
C SER A 232 13.89 10.82 -8.97
N PHE A 233 14.23 10.53 -10.22
CA PHE A 233 15.05 11.44 -11.04
C PHE A 233 14.21 12.55 -11.66
N LEU A 234 13.02 12.24 -12.15
CA LEU A 234 12.13 13.19 -12.84
C LEU A 234 11.61 14.30 -11.90
N THR A 235 11.43 14.01 -10.62
CA THR A 235 11.02 15.01 -9.61
C THR A 235 12.02 16.17 -9.46
N LYS A 236 13.28 16.01 -9.91
CA LYS A 236 14.26 17.09 -9.96
C LYS A 236 13.97 18.12 -11.07
N PHE A 237 13.24 17.74 -12.11
CA PHE A 237 12.99 18.55 -13.31
C PHE A 237 11.51 18.95 -13.45
N ILE A 238 10.61 18.13 -12.89
CA ILE A 238 9.16 18.29 -13.03
C ILE A 238 8.56 18.47 -11.63
N LYS A 239 7.68 19.44 -11.48
CA LYS A 239 6.97 19.66 -10.20
C LYS A 239 6.15 18.43 -9.83
N ASP A 240 6.25 17.99 -8.58
CA ASP A 240 5.61 16.80 -8.05
C ASP A 240 4.09 16.74 -8.31
N VAL A 241 3.43 17.88 -8.22
CA VAL A 241 1.98 17.99 -8.46
C VAL A 241 1.55 17.55 -9.87
N ARG A 242 2.42 17.63 -10.88
CA ARG A 242 2.10 17.21 -12.25
C ARG A 242 1.97 15.68 -12.36
N PHE A 243 2.76 14.94 -11.61
CA PHE A 243 2.66 13.47 -11.60
C PHE A 243 1.32 12.99 -11.06
N ILE A 244 0.71 13.74 -10.12
CA ILE A 244 -0.62 13.43 -9.55
C ILE A 244 -1.72 13.47 -10.61
N LEU A 245 -1.54 14.24 -11.68
CA LEU A 245 -2.46 14.28 -12.82
C LEU A 245 -2.07 13.27 -13.92
N VAL A 246 -0.80 13.26 -14.32
CA VAL A 246 -0.34 12.51 -15.50
C VAL A 246 -0.39 11.00 -15.25
N TYR A 247 0.03 10.53 -14.08
CA TYR A 247 0.08 9.09 -13.79
C TYR A 247 -1.29 8.42 -13.77
N PRO A 248 -2.29 8.95 -13.05
CA PRO A 248 -3.64 8.38 -13.13
C PRO A 248 -4.25 8.48 -14.53
N ALA A 249 -3.94 9.56 -15.30
CA ALA A 249 -4.45 9.70 -16.65
C ALA A 249 -3.92 8.60 -17.59
N ILE A 250 -2.63 8.28 -17.50
CA ILE A 250 -2.02 7.16 -18.26
C ILE A 250 -2.63 5.83 -17.83
N CYS A 251 -2.80 5.59 -16.52
CA CYS A 251 -3.42 4.37 -15.99
C CYS A 251 -4.87 4.23 -16.49
N CYS A 252 -5.66 5.31 -16.41
CA CYS A 252 -7.05 5.33 -16.84
C CYS A 252 -7.19 5.00 -18.34
N ALA A 253 -6.43 5.70 -19.20
CA ALA A 253 -6.42 5.46 -20.63
C ALA A 253 -6.04 4.01 -20.96
N THR A 254 -5.03 3.46 -20.31
CA THR A 254 -4.60 2.08 -20.53
C THR A 254 -5.67 1.07 -20.09
N MET A 255 -6.31 1.27 -18.95
CA MET A 255 -7.39 0.37 -18.49
C MET A 255 -8.60 0.41 -19.42
N VAL A 256 -8.94 1.58 -19.99
CA VAL A 256 -9.97 1.69 -21.03
C VAL A 256 -9.58 0.87 -22.26
N LEU A 257 -8.34 0.96 -22.74
CA LEU A 257 -7.87 0.18 -23.88
C LEU A 257 -7.90 -1.34 -23.59
N VAL A 258 -7.55 -1.75 -22.37
CA VAL A 258 -7.66 -3.16 -21.94
C VAL A 258 -9.11 -3.65 -22.00
N MET A 259 -10.07 -2.82 -21.59
CA MET A 259 -11.49 -3.16 -21.64
C MET A 259 -12.04 -3.22 -23.08
N MET A 260 -11.55 -2.34 -23.97
CA MET A 260 -11.99 -2.29 -25.37
C MET A 260 -11.45 -3.44 -26.23
N ALA A 261 -10.22 -3.89 -25.92
CA ALA A 261 -9.55 -4.94 -26.68
C ALA A 261 -8.86 -5.95 -25.72
N PRO A 262 -9.64 -6.75 -24.97
CA PRO A 262 -9.10 -7.65 -23.96
C PRO A 262 -8.26 -8.75 -24.63
N SER A 263 -6.98 -8.81 -24.31
CA SER A 263 -6.03 -9.80 -24.78
C SER A 263 -4.90 -10.00 -23.79
N GLN A 264 -4.17 -11.11 -23.88
CA GLN A 264 -3.02 -11.38 -23.00
C GLN A 264 -1.98 -10.25 -23.07
N SER A 265 -1.66 -9.78 -24.27
CA SER A 265 -0.72 -8.67 -24.49
C SER A 265 -1.19 -7.38 -23.83
N MET A 266 -2.47 -7.04 -23.95
CA MET A 266 -3.05 -5.86 -23.32
C MET A 266 -3.08 -5.97 -21.78
N MET A 267 -3.27 -7.17 -21.23
CA MET A 267 -3.17 -7.41 -19.79
C MET A 267 -1.74 -7.22 -19.26
N ILE A 268 -0.74 -7.62 -20.05
CA ILE A 268 0.68 -7.36 -19.73
C ILE A 268 0.97 -5.85 -19.77
N VAL A 269 0.54 -5.16 -20.84
CA VAL A 269 0.69 -3.69 -20.95
C VAL A 269 0.00 -2.99 -19.78
N GLY A 270 -1.23 -3.39 -19.43
CA GLY A 270 -1.94 -2.87 -18.27
C GLY A 270 -1.18 -3.08 -16.95
N SER A 271 -0.57 -4.26 -16.76
CA SER A 271 0.22 -4.56 -15.59
C SER A 271 1.50 -3.71 -15.51
N ILE A 272 2.16 -3.49 -16.64
CA ILE A 272 3.33 -2.59 -16.73
C ILE A 272 2.92 -1.16 -16.39
N VAL A 273 1.84 -0.67 -16.99
CA VAL A 273 1.42 0.73 -16.82
C VAL A 273 0.87 0.98 -15.42
N VAL A 274 -0.05 0.15 -14.93
CA VAL A 274 -0.64 0.35 -13.60
C VAL A 274 0.38 0.04 -12.50
N GLY A 275 1.23 -0.98 -12.69
CA GLY A 275 2.35 -1.26 -11.78
C GLY A 275 3.35 -0.11 -11.73
N GLY A 276 3.76 0.40 -12.88
CA GLY A 276 4.71 1.51 -12.97
C GLY A 276 4.12 2.82 -12.45
N PHE A 277 3.13 3.33 -13.11
CA PHE A 277 2.59 4.68 -12.83
C PHE A 277 1.59 4.71 -11.67
N GLY A 278 0.81 3.64 -11.45
CA GLY A 278 -0.12 3.55 -10.33
C GLY A 278 0.58 3.24 -9.00
N ALA A 279 1.39 2.19 -8.94
CA ALA A 279 2.05 1.74 -7.72
C ALA A 279 3.47 2.31 -7.53
N GLY A 280 4.17 2.62 -8.63
CA GLY A 280 5.58 3.04 -8.62
C GLY A 280 5.83 4.48 -8.19
N GLY A 281 5.07 5.00 -7.24
CA GLY A 281 5.37 6.29 -6.60
C GLY A 281 4.21 7.27 -6.50
N LEU A 282 3.06 7.01 -7.12
CA LEU A 282 1.94 7.95 -7.12
C LEU A 282 1.47 8.33 -5.70
N LEU A 283 1.29 7.35 -4.82
CA LEU A 283 0.89 7.58 -3.43
C LEU A 283 1.97 8.34 -2.64
N GLN A 284 3.24 8.03 -2.90
CA GLN A 284 4.38 8.70 -2.26
C GLN A 284 4.48 10.16 -2.68
N ILE A 285 4.31 10.44 -3.97
CA ILE A 285 4.28 11.82 -4.50
C ILE A 285 3.09 12.58 -3.92
N ALA A 286 1.89 11.97 -3.90
CA ALA A 286 0.72 12.59 -3.31
C ALA A 286 0.95 12.94 -1.83
N THR A 287 1.56 12.02 -1.06
CA THR A 287 1.93 12.26 0.34
C THR A 287 3.00 13.35 0.47
N SER A 288 3.99 13.37 -0.41
CA SER A 288 5.04 14.41 -0.44
C SER A 288 4.44 15.79 -0.69
N VAL A 289 3.55 15.91 -1.69
CA VAL A 289 2.87 17.18 -1.98
C VAL A 289 1.99 17.62 -0.81
N CYS A 290 1.26 16.70 -0.16
CA CYS A 290 0.52 16.99 1.06
C CYS A 290 1.45 17.55 2.17
N ASN A 291 2.62 16.96 2.35
CA ASN A 291 3.58 17.40 3.36
C ASN A 291 4.22 18.77 3.04
N MET A 292 4.34 19.13 1.75
CA MET A 292 4.76 20.46 1.33
C MET A 292 3.69 21.52 1.63
N VAL A 293 2.43 21.16 1.44
CA VAL A 293 1.29 22.07 1.73
C VAL A 293 1.08 22.26 3.23
N PHE A 294 1.44 21.28 4.06
CA PHE A 294 1.26 21.34 5.51
C PHE A 294 2.58 21.12 6.27
N PRO A 295 3.52 22.06 6.20
CA PRO A 295 4.86 21.88 6.75
C PRO A 295 4.87 21.74 8.28
N LYS A 296 3.89 22.32 8.99
CA LYS A 296 3.77 22.29 10.46
C LYS A 296 3.18 20.99 11.01
N ILE A 297 2.42 20.26 10.18
CA ILE A 297 1.65 19.05 10.62
C ILE A 297 1.83 17.86 9.68
N LYS A 298 3.04 17.69 9.14
CA LYS A 298 3.39 16.64 8.16
C LYS A 298 2.95 15.24 8.60
N GLY A 299 3.18 14.88 9.87
CA GLY A 299 2.81 13.58 10.41
C GLY A 299 1.30 13.34 10.39
N THR A 300 0.52 14.36 10.81
CA THR A 300 -0.94 14.31 10.81
C THR A 300 -1.51 14.14 9.40
N VAL A 301 -1.01 14.91 8.44
CA VAL A 301 -1.48 14.86 7.05
C VAL A 301 -1.08 13.55 6.38
N THR A 302 0.12 13.06 6.64
CA THR A 302 0.54 11.71 6.20
C THR A 302 -0.39 10.64 6.76
N ALA A 303 -0.74 10.71 8.05
CA ALA A 303 -1.68 9.77 8.65
C ALA A 303 -3.07 9.82 7.99
N LEU A 304 -3.57 11.02 7.65
CA LEU A 304 -4.85 11.16 6.94
C LEU A 304 -4.83 10.52 5.55
N VAL A 305 -3.76 10.72 4.77
CA VAL A 305 -3.57 10.08 3.46
C VAL A 305 -3.52 8.55 3.61
N MET A 306 -2.83 8.05 4.64
CA MET A 306 -2.75 6.61 4.92
C MET A 306 -4.09 6.03 5.41
N ILE A 307 -4.87 6.79 6.17
CA ILE A 307 -6.25 6.41 6.55
C ILE A 307 -7.13 6.34 5.31
N ALA A 308 -7.08 7.33 4.41
CA ALA A 308 -7.81 7.32 3.15
C ALA A 308 -7.42 6.11 2.28
N SER A 309 -6.13 5.80 2.20
CA SER A 309 -5.60 4.60 1.54
C SER A 309 -6.14 3.31 2.16
N SER A 310 -6.17 3.20 3.49
CA SER A 310 -6.66 2.02 4.20
C SER A 310 -8.17 1.85 4.06
N LEU A 311 -8.92 2.96 4.10
CA LEU A 311 -10.35 2.98 3.85
C LEU A 311 -10.65 2.49 2.43
N CYS A 312 -9.87 2.91 1.45
CA CYS A 312 -9.96 2.44 0.08
C CYS A 312 -9.77 0.91 0.00
N ASN A 313 -8.72 0.40 0.60
CA ASN A 313 -8.44 -1.04 0.61
C ASN A 313 -9.60 -1.84 1.19
N TYR A 314 -10.13 -1.41 2.33
CA TYR A 314 -11.25 -2.10 2.96
C TYR A 314 -12.53 -2.01 2.12
N THR A 315 -12.94 -0.81 1.74
CA THR A 315 -14.25 -0.59 1.08
C THR A 315 -14.27 -1.13 -0.34
N LEU A 316 -13.28 -0.77 -1.16
CA LEU A 316 -13.29 -1.15 -2.57
C LEU A 316 -13.03 -2.63 -2.78
N LEU A 317 -12.12 -3.26 -2.02
CA LEU A 317 -11.90 -4.69 -2.15
C LEU A 317 -13.08 -5.50 -1.59
N THR A 318 -13.78 -4.99 -0.56
CA THR A 318 -15.03 -5.61 -0.08
C THR A 318 -16.12 -5.55 -1.16
N VAL A 319 -16.27 -4.42 -1.83
CA VAL A 319 -17.23 -4.27 -2.95
C VAL A 319 -16.81 -5.15 -4.13
N ALA A 320 -15.53 -5.11 -4.53
CA ALA A 320 -14.97 -5.89 -5.63
C ALA A 320 -15.17 -7.40 -5.41
N SER A 321 -15.13 -7.87 -4.16
CA SER A 321 -15.34 -9.28 -3.82
C SER A 321 -16.74 -9.82 -4.18
N LYS A 322 -17.69 -8.93 -4.43
CA LYS A 322 -19.09 -9.24 -4.79
C LYS A 322 -19.42 -8.93 -6.25
N MET A 323 -18.47 -8.39 -6.99
CA MET A 323 -18.66 -7.96 -8.39
C MET A 323 -18.07 -8.99 -9.37
N THR A 324 -18.53 -8.92 -10.61
CA THR A 324 -17.89 -9.63 -11.73
C THR A 324 -16.54 -9.01 -12.05
N PRO A 325 -15.58 -9.76 -12.63
CA PRO A 325 -14.27 -9.22 -13.01
C PRO A 325 -14.34 -7.99 -13.92
N SER A 326 -15.26 -7.99 -14.90
CA SER A 326 -15.51 -6.81 -15.77
C SER A 326 -16.07 -5.63 -14.98
N GLY A 327 -16.96 -5.88 -14.01
CA GLY A 327 -17.50 -4.85 -13.13
C GLY A 327 -16.42 -4.21 -12.27
N VAL A 328 -15.48 -5.01 -11.74
CA VAL A 328 -14.34 -4.50 -10.97
C VAL A 328 -13.41 -3.65 -11.85
N MET A 329 -13.16 -4.07 -13.10
CA MET A 329 -12.35 -3.29 -14.04
C MET A 329 -13.02 -1.94 -14.35
N THR A 330 -14.33 -1.94 -14.58
CA THR A 330 -15.10 -0.69 -14.79
C THR A 330 -15.04 0.20 -13.56
N MET A 331 -15.21 -0.34 -12.36
CA MET A 331 -15.10 0.39 -11.11
C MET A 331 -13.70 1.02 -10.96
N ASN A 332 -12.65 0.30 -11.33
CA ASN A 332 -11.28 0.81 -11.29
C ASN A 332 -11.07 1.98 -12.26
N ILE A 333 -11.61 1.87 -13.49
CA ILE A 333 -11.55 2.95 -14.48
C ILE A 333 -12.26 4.20 -13.95
N VAL A 334 -13.48 4.07 -13.43
CA VAL A 334 -14.26 5.19 -12.88
C VAL A 334 -13.52 5.84 -11.71
N LEU A 335 -13.01 5.05 -10.79
CA LEU A 335 -12.25 5.53 -9.65
C LEU A 335 -10.98 6.30 -10.08
N THR A 336 -10.25 5.74 -11.05
CA THR A 336 -9.04 6.37 -11.57
C THR A 336 -9.37 7.66 -12.33
N ALA A 337 -10.49 7.70 -13.07
CA ALA A 337 -10.98 8.92 -13.71
C ALA A 337 -11.31 10.01 -12.67
N VAL A 338 -11.95 9.65 -11.54
CA VAL A 338 -12.13 10.57 -10.41
C VAL A 338 -10.77 11.07 -9.89
N GLY A 339 -9.78 10.19 -9.78
CA GLY A 339 -8.41 10.57 -9.42
C GLY A 339 -7.78 11.57 -10.39
N VAL A 340 -8.01 11.40 -11.69
CA VAL A 340 -7.58 12.37 -12.72
C VAL A 340 -8.24 13.74 -12.53
N LEU A 341 -9.55 13.77 -12.28
CA LEU A 341 -10.28 15.03 -12.04
C LEU A 341 -9.80 15.75 -10.78
N LEU A 342 -9.57 15.01 -9.69
CA LEU A 342 -8.98 15.56 -8.47
C LEU A 342 -7.55 16.08 -8.71
N GLY A 343 -6.73 15.31 -9.45
CA GLY A 343 -5.39 15.72 -9.84
C GLY A 343 -5.39 16.98 -10.70
N LEU A 344 -6.32 17.10 -11.63
CA LEU A 344 -6.51 18.32 -12.44
C LEU A 344 -6.90 19.51 -11.57
N PHE A 345 -7.89 19.34 -10.68
CA PHE A 345 -8.33 20.38 -9.76
C PHE A 345 -7.17 20.89 -8.89
N VAL A 346 -6.39 19.99 -8.28
CA VAL A 346 -5.23 20.35 -7.46
C VAL A 346 -4.16 21.05 -8.30
N ASN A 347 -3.88 20.58 -9.53
CA ASN A 347 -2.90 21.25 -10.41
C ASN A 347 -3.31 22.68 -10.75
N LEU A 348 -4.59 22.92 -11.06
CA LEU A 348 -5.10 24.27 -11.40
C LEU A 348 -5.07 25.21 -10.17
N ARG A 349 -5.22 24.67 -8.97
CA ARG A 349 -5.27 25.45 -7.72
C ARG A 349 -3.96 25.43 -6.94
N TYR A 350 -2.91 24.81 -7.48
CA TYR A 350 -1.66 24.59 -6.75
C TYR A 350 -0.98 25.89 -6.32
N ALA A 351 -0.98 26.92 -7.16
CA ALA A 351 -0.41 28.22 -6.80
C ALA A 351 -1.12 28.80 -5.56
N LYS A 352 -2.46 28.82 -5.57
CA LYS A 352 -3.26 29.29 -4.43
C LYS A 352 -3.05 28.45 -3.17
N LEU A 353 -2.82 27.15 -3.33
CA LEU A 353 -2.58 26.22 -2.25
C LEU A 353 -1.23 26.50 -1.58
N MET A 354 -0.24 26.92 -2.34
CA MET A 354 1.09 27.30 -1.83
C MET A 354 1.12 28.69 -1.22
N GLU A 355 0.32 29.66 -1.68
CA GLU A 355 0.17 30.97 -1.06
C GLU A 355 -0.33 30.85 0.40
N ASN A 356 -1.27 29.92 0.67
CA ASN A 356 -1.78 29.68 2.02
C ASN A 356 -0.74 29.01 2.98
N VAL A 357 0.41 28.59 2.47
CA VAL A 357 1.50 28.00 3.30
C VAL A 357 2.42 29.11 3.85
N GLU A 358 2.49 30.25 3.19
CA GLU A 358 3.33 31.37 3.58
C GLU A 358 2.66 32.29 4.64
N GLU A 359 1.33 32.17 4.82
CA GLU A 359 0.58 32.80 5.92
C GLU A 359 0.51 31.86 7.16
#